data_1633c3234c7d489fc387f03f1daa52ad
#
_entry.id   1633c3234c7d489fc387f03f1daa52ad
#
_cell.length_a   1.000
_cell.length_b   1.000
_cell.length_c   1.000
_cell.angle_alpha   90.00
_cell.angle_beta   90.00
_cell.angle_gamma   90.00
#
_symmetry.space_group_name_H-M   'P 1'
#
loop_
_entity.id
_entity.type
_entity.pdbx_description
1 polymer ?
#
loop_
_entity_poly.entity_id
_entity_poly.type
_entity_poly.pdbx_seq_one_letter_code
_entity_poly.pdbx_strand_id
1 'polypeptide(L)'
;MKILSWNVHFDLKEEQIPHIDSFNADIILLQEVTPKGFDLLKDKYKNSFHYADTLYENNANYGIAIFSNNYDIKFTDNFNRNFRYVVPLEIHKPNSEDSFLFYLFAVWTKKLPINYTQNIIQACDFDGYQKYIADKAIFIGDFNTPDTKQQHSKYDAIIAKGLIDCADAEDILKPTYSHYKGVDYFSADYCLATPKMKDSFKIKETIFDLDDSIDIKDKYLRLSDHVPLLVEIE
;
A
#
# COMPACT_ATOMS: atom_id res chain seq x y z
N MET A 1 2.41 7.24 14.53
CA MET A 1 1.55 7.29 13.31
C MET A 1 1.17 5.88 12.92
N LYS A 2 -0.09 5.67 12.49
CA LYS A 2 -0.57 4.38 11.99
C LYS A 2 -1.02 4.52 10.53
N ILE A 3 -0.55 3.63 9.67
CA ILE A 3 -0.95 3.57 8.26
C ILE A 3 -1.61 2.22 8.01
N LEU A 4 -2.86 2.24 7.56
CA LEU A 4 -3.58 1.05 7.09
C LEU A 4 -3.44 0.95 5.57
N SER A 5 -3.07 -0.21 5.07
CA SER A 5 -3.17 -0.55 3.65
C SER A 5 -4.05 -1.78 3.47
N TRP A 6 -5.00 -1.73 2.55
CA TRP A 6 -5.89 -2.86 2.27
C TRP A 6 -6.41 -2.83 0.83
N ASN A 7 -6.15 -3.89 0.07
CA ASN A 7 -6.85 -4.12 -1.18
C ASN A 7 -8.27 -4.62 -0.85
N VAL A 8 -9.29 -3.84 -1.22
CA VAL A 8 -10.70 -4.09 -0.83
C VAL A 8 -11.46 -5.00 -1.79
N HIS A 9 -10.78 -5.52 -2.83
CA HIS A 9 -11.31 -6.46 -3.82
C HIS A 9 -12.59 -5.98 -4.53
N PHE A 10 -12.40 -5.42 -5.73
CA PHE A 10 -13.48 -4.95 -6.61
C PHE A 10 -14.44 -3.94 -5.99
N ASP A 11 -13.90 -2.93 -5.33
CA ASP A 11 -14.57 -1.75 -4.75
C ASP A 11 -14.79 -1.81 -3.24
N LEU A 12 -14.80 -0.62 -2.63
CA LEU A 12 -15.11 -0.46 -1.22
C LEU A 12 -16.62 -0.65 -0.97
N LYS A 13 -16.93 -1.45 0.02
CA LYS A 13 -18.30 -1.80 0.44
C LYS A 13 -18.57 -1.25 1.83
N GLU A 14 -19.85 -0.92 2.11
CA GLU A 14 -20.27 -0.39 3.42
C GLU A 14 -19.90 -1.30 4.58
N GLU A 15 -19.95 -2.63 4.39
CA GLU A 15 -19.60 -3.62 5.39
C GLU A 15 -18.11 -3.65 5.77
N GLN A 16 -17.22 -3.09 4.94
CA GLN A 16 -15.78 -2.97 5.24
C GLN A 16 -15.47 -1.75 6.12
N ILE A 17 -16.33 -0.73 6.10
CA ILE A 17 -16.08 0.55 6.81
C ILE A 17 -15.89 0.37 8.33
N PRO A 18 -16.74 -0.39 9.06
CA PRO A 18 -16.50 -0.62 10.49
C PRO A 18 -15.16 -1.29 10.80
N HIS A 19 -14.65 -2.13 9.89
CA HIS A 19 -13.34 -2.76 10.04
C HIS A 19 -12.21 -1.76 9.83
N ILE A 20 -12.29 -0.94 8.77
CA ILE A 20 -11.34 0.15 8.52
C ILE A 20 -11.26 1.07 9.75
N ASP A 21 -12.42 1.46 10.30
CA ASP A 21 -12.50 2.32 11.47
C ASP A 21 -11.86 1.71 12.73
N SER A 22 -11.98 0.40 12.89
CA SER A 22 -11.46 -0.31 14.07
C SER A 22 -9.93 -0.26 14.19
N PHE A 23 -9.21 -0.03 13.09
CA PHE A 23 -7.75 0.11 13.11
C PHE A 23 -7.29 1.44 13.70
N ASN A 24 -8.15 2.46 13.76
CA ASN A 24 -7.80 3.82 14.19
C ASN A 24 -6.54 4.35 13.49
N ALA A 25 -6.46 4.14 12.17
CA ALA A 25 -5.32 4.55 11.38
C ALA A 25 -5.34 6.06 11.12
N ASP A 26 -4.16 6.67 11.14
CA ASP A 26 -3.96 8.09 10.81
C ASP A 26 -4.01 8.34 9.30
N ILE A 27 -3.52 7.38 8.52
CA ILE A 27 -3.53 7.36 7.06
C ILE A 27 -4.10 6.02 6.61
N ILE A 28 -5.00 6.04 5.63
CA ILE A 28 -5.64 4.86 5.07
C ILE A 28 -5.37 4.83 3.57
N LEU A 29 -4.84 3.71 3.10
CA LEU A 29 -4.56 3.42 1.69
C LEU A 29 -5.42 2.22 1.27
N LEU A 30 -6.38 2.44 0.39
CA LEU A 30 -7.24 1.37 -0.12
C LEU A 30 -6.98 1.17 -1.62
N GLN A 31 -6.73 -0.06 -2.03
CA GLN A 31 -6.55 -0.43 -3.43
C GLN A 31 -7.85 -1.04 -3.97
N GLU A 32 -8.02 -0.99 -5.29
CA GLU A 32 -9.23 -1.43 -6.02
C GLU A 32 -10.51 -0.66 -5.69
N VAL A 33 -10.40 0.62 -5.40
CA VAL A 33 -11.54 1.49 -5.10
C VAL A 33 -12.01 2.20 -6.37
N THR A 34 -13.33 2.19 -6.63
CA THR A 34 -13.95 3.03 -7.66
C THR A 34 -14.29 4.42 -7.13
N PRO A 35 -14.61 5.42 -8.00
CA PRO A 35 -15.14 6.70 -7.53
C PRO A 35 -16.36 6.55 -6.61
N LYS A 36 -17.23 5.57 -6.87
CA LYS A 36 -18.40 5.28 -6.03
C LYS A 36 -18.00 4.77 -4.65
N GLY A 37 -17.06 3.82 -4.59
CA GLY A 37 -16.53 3.34 -3.32
C GLY A 37 -15.81 4.43 -2.53
N PHE A 38 -15.04 5.30 -3.23
CA PHE A 38 -14.40 6.47 -2.62
C PHE A 38 -15.43 7.42 -1.96
N ASP A 39 -16.58 7.64 -2.59
CA ASP A 39 -17.64 8.50 -2.08
C ASP A 39 -18.20 8.01 -0.72
N LEU A 40 -18.06 6.74 -0.37
CA LEU A 40 -18.50 6.21 0.93
C LEU A 40 -17.70 6.78 2.12
N LEU A 41 -16.46 7.21 1.89
CA LEU A 41 -15.56 7.66 2.95
C LEU A 41 -15.06 9.11 2.79
N LYS A 42 -15.09 9.70 1.60
CA LYS A 42 -14.42 10.99 1.32
C LYS A 42 -14.81 12.12 2.27
N ASP A 43 -16.07 12.21 2.66
CA ASP A 43 -16.58 13.29 3.50
C ASP A 43 -16.28 13.10 5.00
N LYS A 44 -15.78 11.91 5.37
CA LYS A 44 -15.36 11.58 6.73
C LYS A 44 -13.94 12.06 7.04
N TYR A 45 -13.13 12.30 6.01
CA TYR A 45 -11.73 12.64 6.15
C TYR A 45 -11.41 14.02 5.58
N LYS A 46 -10.57 14.79 6.30
CA LYS A 46 -10.14 16.14 5.89
C LYS A 46 -9.33 16.11 4.59
N ASN A 47 -8.44 15.11 4.47
CA ASN A 47 -7.65 14.86 3.28
C ASN A 47 -8.14 13.55 2.67
N SER A 48 -8.69 13.61 1.47
CA SER A 48 -9.18 12.45 0.75
C SER A 48 -8.86 12.59 -0.74
N PHE A 49 -8.24 11.56 -1.31
CA PHE A 49 -7.81 11.53 -2.71
C PHE A 49 -8.16 10.19 -3.33
N HIS A 50 -8.61 10.23 -4.57
CA HIS A 50 -8.80 9.04 -5.40
C HIS A 50 -7.96 9.20 -6.66
N TYR A 51 -7.01 8.30 -6.88
CA TYR A 51 -6.23 8.21 -8.09
C TYR A 51 -6.61 6.97 -8.88
N ALA A 52 -7.20 7.15 -10.04
CA ALA A 52 -7.49 6.11 -11.02
C ALA A 52 -6.92 6.50 -12.37
N ASP A 53 -6.20 5.57 -13.01
CA ASP A 53 -5.69 5.77 -14.36
C ASP A 53 -6.63 5.14 -15.39
N THR A 54 -7.45 5.99 -16.00
CA THR A 54 -8.47 5.58 -16.98
C THR A 54 -7.90 5.20 -18.34
N LEU A 55 -6.63 5.47 -18.62
CA LEU A 55 -6.02 5.22 -19.93
C LEU A 55 -5.93 3.73 -20.28
N TYR A 56 -5.90 2.86 -19.28
CA TYR A 56 -5.64 1.42 -19.43
C TYR A 56 -6.76 0.53 -18.91
N GLU A 57 -7.84 1.09 -18.38
CA GLU A 57 -8.91 0.30 -17.77
C GLU A 57 -10.22 0.41 -18.56
N ASN A 58 -10.73 -0.73 -18.96
CA ASN A 58 -12.05 -0.85 -19.58
C ASN A 58 -13.10 -0.79 -18.45
N ASN A 59 -13.72 0.39 -18.27
CA ASN A 59 -15.00 0.63 -17.62
C ASN A 59 -15.11 0.70 -16.08
N ALA A 60 -14.15 0.33 -15.24
CA ALA A 60 -14.39 0.33 -13.80
C ALA A 60 -13.75 1.48 -13.02
N ASN A 61 -12.76 2.20 -13.58
CA ASN A 61 -12.05 3.31 -12.91
C ASN A 61 -11.52 2.94 -11.52
N TYR A 62 -11.09 1.69 -11.32
CA TYR A 62 -10.47 1.27 -10.08
C TYR A 62 -9.16 2.03 -9.85
N GLY A 63 -8.92 2.41 -8.62
CA GLY A 63 -7.77 3.19 -8.24
C GLY A 63 -7.29 2.94 -6.82
N ILE A 64 -6.39 3.81 -6.37
CA ILE A 64 -6.01 3.93 -4.97
C ILE A 64 -6.81 5.07 -4.35
N ALA A 65 -7.48 4.80 -3.23
CA ALA A 65 -8.10 5.81 -2.39
C ALA A 65 -7.23 6.05 -1.16
N ILE A 66 -7.03 7.31 -0.80
CA ILE A 66 -6.15 7.75 0.27
C ILE A 66 -6.93 8.69 1.18
N PHE A 67 -6.90 8.45 2.48
CA PHE A 67 -7.64 9.24 3.46
C PHE A 67 -6.77 9.56 4.67
N SER A 68 -6.92 10.78 5.22
CA SER A 68 -6.31 11.17 6.50
C SER A 68 -7.05 12.32 7.16
N ASN A 69 -7.14 12.28 8.49
CA ASN A 69 -7.59 13.39 9.31
C ASN A 69 -6.43 14.10 10.01
N ASN A 70 -5.36 13.37 10.28
CA ASN A 70 -4.30 13.79 11.20
C ASN A 70 -3.04 14.29 10.49
N TYR A 71 -2.93 14.06 9.18
CA TYR A 71 -1.76 14.45 8.38
C TYR A 71 -2.19 15.11 7.09
N ASP A 72 -1.42 16.11 6.65
CA ASP A 72 -1.59 16.71 5.33
C ASP A 72 -0.81 15.84 4.31
N ILE A 73 -1.49 15.50 3.21
CA ILE A 73 -0.97 14.64 2.16
C ILE A 73 -0.93 15.44 0.86
N LYS A 74 0.20 15.40 0.15
CA LYS A 74 0.38 16.09 -1.13
C LYS A 74 0.95 15.14 -2.17
N PHE A 75 0.50 15.25 -3.42
CA PHE A 75 1.17 14.60 -4.53
C PHE A 75 2.52 15.27 -4.79
N THR A 76 3.55 14.48 -5.10
CA THR A 76 4.83 15.04 -5.52
C THR A 76 4.74 15.61 -6.94
N ASP A 77 5.60 16.58 -7.27
CA ASP A 77 5.61 17.24 -8.58
C ASP A 77 5.99 16.31 -9.75
N ASN A 78 6.68 15.21 -9.48
CA ASN A 78 7.25 14.32 -10.49
C ASN A 78 6.51 13.00 -10.64
N PHE A 79 5.20 12.97 -10.33
CA PHE A 79 4.43 11.75 -10.51
C PHE A 79 4.42 11.30 -11.98
N ASN A 80 4.91 10.07 -12.22
CA ASN A 80 4.98 9.47 -13.55
C ASN A 80 3.89 8.42 -13.76
N ARG A 81 2.92 8.72 -14.60
CA ARG A 81 1.78 7.85 -14.92
C ARG A 81 2.18 6.51 -15.55
N ASN A 82 3.37 6.38 -16.13
CA ASN A 82 3.83 5.10 -16.66
C ASN A 82 3.96 4.03 -15.58
N PHE A 83 4.22 4.43 -14.33
CA PHE A 83 4.26 3.53 -13.17
C PHE A 83 2.88 3.38 -12.53
N ARG A 84 1.83 3.88 -13.15
CA ARG A 84 0.42 3.84 -12.77
C ARG A 84 0.21 4.03 -11.28
N TYR A 85 0.16 2.95 -10.53
CA TYR A 85 -0.14 2.92 -9.12
C TYR A 85 1.10 2.70 -8.25
N VAL A 86 2.20 3.34 -8.58
CA VAL A 86 3.33 3.61 -7.68
C VAL A 86 3.33 5.12 -7.46
N VAL A 87 2.47 5.58 -6.56
CA VAL A 87 2.09 6.99 -6.41
C VAL A 87 2.90 7.64 -5.29
N PRO A 88 3.85 8.54 -5.61
CA PRO A 88 4.66 9.23 -4.62
C PRO A 88 3.89 10.40 -3.99
N LEU A 89 3.84 10.40 -2.67
CA LEU A 89 3.17 11.37 -1.82
C LEU A 89 4.14 11.97 -0.81
N GLU A 90 3.91 13.22 -0.44
CA GLU A 90 4.55 13.86 0.69
C GLU A 90 3.62 13.81 1.90
N ILE A 91 4.13 13.36 3.04
CA ILE A 91 3.42 13.33 4.31
C ILE A 91 3.93 14.46 5.20
N HIS A 92 3.01 15.28 5.67
CA HIS A 92 3.28 16.47 6.46
C HIS A 92 2.51 16.48 7.78
N LYS A 93 3.12 17.04 8.83
CA LYS A 93 2.37 17.39 10.07
C LYS A 93 1.41 18.54 9.76
N PRO A 94 0.18 18.50 10.24
CA PRO A 94 -0.75 19.60 10.02
C PRO A 94 -0.29 20.86 10.77
N ASN A 95 -0.56 22.03 10.16
CA ASN A 95 -0.33 23.35 10.77
C ASN A 95 1.13 23.65 11.18
N SER A 96 2.13 23.10 10.49
CA SER A 96 3.55 23.36 10.76
C SER A 96 4.27 23.78 9.47
N GLU A 97 5.11 24.85 9.55
CA GLU A 97 5.91 25.30 8.40
C GLU A 97 6.98 24.27 8.02
N ASP A 98 7.64 23.62 9.00
CA ASP A 98 8.58 22.52 8.82
C ASP A 98 7.86 21.16 8.97
N SER A 99 6.84 20.98 8.16
CA SER A 99 5.88 19.90 8.35
C SER A 99 6.24 18.58 7.68
N PHE A 100 7.17 18.60 6.73
CA PHE A 100 7.56 17.39 5.98
C PHE A 100 8.11 16.29 6.90
N LEU A 101 7.59 15.08 6.76
CA LEU A 101 8.01 13.92 7.53
C LEU A 101 8.78 12.92 6.65
N PHE A 102 8.14 12.43 5.61
CA PHE A 102 8.70 11.44 4.70
C PHE A 102 7.87 11.34 3.40
N TYR A 103 8.41 10.64 2.42
CA TYR A 103 7.70 10.25 1.20
C TYR A 103 7.00 8.91 1.37
N LEU A 104 5.73 8.85 0.99
CA LEU A 104 4.93 7.64 0.96
C LEU A 104 4.64 7.27 -0.50
N PHE A 105 5.12 6.12 -0.94
CA PHE A 105 4.70 5.53 -2.20
C PHE A 105 3.53 4.61 -1.95
N ALA A 106 2.32 5.05 -2.34
CA ALA A 106 1.14 4.20 -2.31
C ALA A 106 1.18 3.25 -3.51
N VAL A 107 1.14 1.93 -3.24
CA VAL A 107 1.39 0.90 -4.24
C VAL A 107 0.15 0.07 -4.52
N TRP A 108 -0.13 -0.11 -5.82
CA TRP A 108 -1.04 -1.11 -6.35
C TRP A 108 -0.59 -1.48 -7.76
N THR A 109 0.31 -2.45 -7.89
CA THR A 109 0.88 -2.75 -9.20
C THR A 109 -0.09 -3.50 -10.10
N LYS A 110 0.01 -3.26 -11.39
CA LYS A 110 -0.85 -3.84 -12.44
C LYS A 110 -0.01 -4.53 -13.51
N LYS A 111 -0.68 -5.34 -14.31
CA LYS A 111 -0.05 -6.05 -15.43
C LYS A 111 0.34 -5.12 -16.58
N LEU A 112 -0.38 -4.03 -16.80
CA LEU A 112 -0.18 -3.10 -17.92
C LEU A 112 -0.06 -1.66 -17.41
N PRO A 113 0.73 -0.79 -18.05
CA PRO A 113 1.61 -1.04 -19.21
C PRO A 113 2.89 -1.79 -18.87
N ILE A 114 3.29 -1.80 -17.59
CA ILE A 114 4.50 -2.43 -17.05
C ILE A 114 4.06 -3.51 -16.07
N ASN A 115 4.62 -4.70 -16.18
CA ASN A 115 4.17 -5.86 -15.44
C ASN A 115 4.58 -5.77 -13.95
N TYR A 116 3.62 -5.84 -13.04
CA TYR A 116 3.74 -6.00 -11.57
C TYR A 116 5.10 -5.57 -10.96
N THR A 117 5.95 -6.54 -10.62
CA THR A 117 7.29 -6.34 -10.03
C THR A 117 8.12 -5.32 -10.82
N GLN A 118 8.03 -5.30 -12.16
CA GLN A 118 8.76 -4.35 -13.00
C GLN A 118 8.30 -2.91 -12.78
N ASN A 119 7.06 -2.68 -12.37
CA ASN A 119 6.60 -1.34 -11.99
C ASN A 119 7.45 -0.78 -10.83
N ILE A 120 7.67 -1.59 -9.80
CA ILE A 120 8.47 -1.16 -8.63
C ILE A 120 9.92 -0.96 -9.02
N ILE A 121 10.51 -1.93 -9.74
CA ILE A 121 11.91 -1.88 -10.15
C ILE A 121 12.19 -0.63 -10.99
N GLN A 122 11.36 -0.36 -12.02
CA GLN A 122 11.52 0.80 -12.88
C GLN A 122 11.19 2.12 -12.17
N ALA A 123 10.24 2.12 -11.23
CA ALA A 123 9.98 3.28 -10.39
C ALA A 123 11.21 3.61 -9.52
N CYS A 124 11.87 2.58 -8.96
CA CYS A 124 13.12 2.75 -8.21
C CYS A 124 14.27 3.24 -9.09
N ASP A 125 14.30 2.91 -10.37
CA ASP A 125 15.36 3.34 -11.30
C ASP A 125 15.04 4.68 -11.99
N PHE A 126 13.85 5.23 -11.82
CA PHE A 126 13.43 6.46 -12.48
C PHE A 126 14.07 7.70 -11.83
N ASP A 127 14.82 8.48 -12.61
CA ASP A 127 15.53 9.69 -12.14
C ASP A 127 14.61 10.66 -11.38
N GLY A 128 13.35 10.80 -11.82
CA GLY A 128 12.36 11.66 -11.16
C GLY A 128 12.01 11.25 -9.74
N TYR A 129 12.22 9.98 -9.36
CA TYR A 129 11.95 9.45 -8.01
C TYR A 129 13.21 9.31 -7.16
N GLN A 130 14.41 9.41 -7.74
CA GLN A 130 15.68 9.22 -7.03
C GLN A 130 15.82 10.15 -5.83
N LYS A 131 15.41 11.42 -5.95
CA LYS A 131 15.46 12.38 -4.84
C LYS A 131 14.58 11.97 -3.66
N TYR A 132 13.45 11.30 -3.92
CA TYR A 132 12.55 10.81 -2.87
C TYR A 132 13.10 9.54 -2.22
N ILE A 133 13.60 8.61 -3.06
CA ILE A 133 14.16 7.31 -2.60
C ILE A 133 15.49 7.52 -1.86
N ALA A 134 16.28 8.51 -2.22
CA ALA A 134 17.50 8.88 -1.49
C ALA A 134 17.21 9.53 -0.12
N ASP A 135 15.98 9.85 0.16
CA ASP A 135 15.54 10.41 1.44
C ASP A 135 14.71 9.38 2.24
N LYS A 136 13.95 9.87 3.20
CA LYS A 136 13.03 9.07 4.01
C LYS A 136 11.82 8.68 3.15
N ALA A 137 11.80 7.47 2.65
CA ALA A 137 10.69 6.97 1.85
C ALA A 137 10.25 5.58 2.28
N ILE A 138 8.93 5.34 2.15
CA ILE A 138 8.29 4.07 2.47
C ILE A 138 7.31 3.72 1.34
N PHE A 139 7.33 2.46 0.91
CA PHE A 139 6.46 1.89 -0.10
C PHE A 139 5.47 0.95 0.58
N ILE A 140 4.18 1.21 0.48
CA ILE A 140 3.16 0.41 1.16
C ILE A 140 2.02 0.10 0.18
N GLY A 141 1.57 -1.15 0.16
CA GLY A 141 0.40 -1.56 -0.61
C GLY A 141 0.49 -2.93 -1.22
N ASP A 142 -0.38 -3.17 -2.20
CA ASP A 142 -0.42 -4.38 -2.99
C ASP A 142 0.57 -4.31 -4.16
N PHE A 143 1.66 -5.05 -4.03
CA PHE A 143 2.71 -5.15 -5.05
C PHE A 143 2.37 -6.18 -6.13
N ASN A 144 1.33 -6.99 -5.94
CA ASN A 144 0.97 -8.08 -6.84
C ASN A 144 2.21 -8.91 -7.27
N THR A 145 3.21 -8.95 -6.41
CA THR A 145 4.44 -9.68 -6.58
C THR A 145 4.38 -10.88 -5.66
N PRO A 146 3.92 -12.04 -6.15
CA PRO A 146 3.77 -13.19 -5.29
C PRO A 146 5.16 -13.63 -4.81
N ASP A 147 5.33 -13.65 -3.50
CA ASP A 147 6.45 -14.29 -2.87
C ASP A 147 6.00 -15.63 -2.28
N THR A 148 6.24 -16.67 -3.05
CA THR A 148 6.12 -18.05 -2.59
C THR A 148 7.52 -18.60 -2.41
N LYS A 149 7.70 -19.62 -1.57
CA LYS A 149 9.00 -20.33 -1.41
C LYS A 149 9.67 -20.72 -2.75
N GLN A 150 8.92 -20.70 -3.84
CA GLN A 150 9.38 -21.02 -5.19
C GLN A 150 9.64 -19.79 -6.09
N GLN A 151 9.26 -18.58 -5.67
CA GLN A 151 9.33 -17.37 -6.49
C GLN A 151 10.01 -16.16 -5.79
N HIS A 152 10.89 -16.41 -4.83
CA HIS A 152 11.65 -15.35 -4.12
C HIS A 152 12.39 -14.39 -5.05
N SER A 153 12.77 -14.83 -6.25
CA SER A 153 13.55 -14.02 -7.18
C SER A 153 12.92 -12.67 -7.56
N LYS A 154 11.59 -12.55 -7.49
CA LYS A 154 10.88 -11.31 -7.80
C LYS A 154 10.94 -10.33 -6.64
N TYR A 155 10.71 -10.82 -5.43
CA TYR A 155 10.86 -10.08 -4.20
C TYR A 155 12.33 -9.64 -4.01
N ASP A 156 13.28 -10.58 -4.15
CA ASP A 156 14.72 -10.29 -4.09
C ASP A 156 15.15 -9.20 -5.07
N ALA A 157 14.55 -9.15 -6.26
CA ALA A 157 14.83 -8.12 -7.25
C ALA A 157 14.37 -6.72 -6.80
N ILE A 158 13.28 -6.62 -6.01
CA ILE A 158 12.83 -5.38 -5.40
C ILE A 158 13.78 -4.98 -4.25
N ILE A 159 14.11 -5.91 -3.36
CA ILE A 159 15.05 -5.68 -2.25
C ILE A 159 16.43 -5.26 -2.76
N ALA A 160 16.88 -5.81 -3.88
CA ALA A 160 18.14 -5.42 -4.53
C ALA A 160 18.17 -3.96 -4.99
N LYS A 161 17.03 -3.24 -5.00
CA LYS A 161 16.97 -1.79 -5.20
C LYS A 161 17.34 -0.96 -3.96
N GLY A 162 17.74 -1.63 -2.88
CA GLY A 162 18.13 -0.98 -1.63
C GLY A 162 16.98 -0.70 -0.68
N LEU A 163 15.81 -1.29 -0.94
CA LEU A 163 14.67 -1.25 -0.03
C LEU A 163 14.83 -2.32 1.07
N ILE A 164 14.34 -2.01 2.26
CA ILE A 164 14.40 -2.87 3.44
C ILE A 164 12.96 -3.23 3.82
N ASP A 165 12.68 -4.51 3.98
CA ASP A 165 11.40 -4.97 4.47
C ASP A 165 11.17 -4.48 5.92
N CYS A 166 9.94 -4.05 6.20
CA CYS A 166 9.56 -3.57 7.52
C CYS A 166 8.95 -4.68 8.39
N ALA A 167 8.60 -5.81 7.80
CA ALA A 167 8.15 -6.98 8.54
C ALA A 167 9.28 -7.54 9.42
N ASP A 168 8.92 -8.11 10.56
CA ASP A 168 9.84 -8.90 11.36
C ASP A 168 10.28 -10.15 10.57
N ALA A 169 11.50 -10.66 10.85
CA ALA A 169 12.08 -11.77 10.10
C ALA A 169 11.18 -13.04 10.07
N GLU A 170 10.35 -13.21 11.09
CA GLU A 170 9.37 -14.31 11.17
C GLU A 170 8.12 -14.06 10.33
N ASP A 171 7.88 -12.80 9.93
CA ASP A 171 6.66 -12.34 9.26
C ASP A 171 6.87 -12.06 7.76
N ILE A 172 8.12 -12.01 7.28
CA ILE A 172 8.47 -11.64 5.89
C ILE A 172 7.72 -12.46 4.82
N LEU A 173 7.25 -13.65 5.15
CA LEU A 173 6.54 -14.53 4.21
C LEU A 173 5.11 -14.85 4.65
N LYS A 174 4.56 -14.07 5.58
CA LYS A 174 3.15 -14.25 5.94
C LYS A 174 2.27 -13.95 4.75
N PRO A 175 1.37 -14.86 4.38
CA PRO A 175 0.49 -14.62 3.26
C PRO A 175 -0.49 -13.48 3.55
N THR A 176 -0.58 -12.54 2.63
CA THR A 176 -1.52 -11.42 2.67
C THR A 176 -2.67 -11.60 1.70
N TYR A 177 -2.53 -12.51 0.73
CA TYR A 177 -3.49 -12.80 -0.31
C TYR A 177 -3.88 -14.28 -0.34
N SER A 178 -5.17 -14.55 -0.55
CA SER A 178 -5.72 -15.89 -0.72
C SER A 178 -6.50 -15.98 -2.02
N HIS A 179 -6.08 -16.85 -2.94
CA HIS A 179 -6.85 -17.10 -4.14
C HIS A 179 -8.22 -17.71 -3.79
N TYR A 180 -9.30 -17.27 -4.46
CA TYR A 180 -10.70 -17.62 -4.22
C TYR A 180 -11.02 -19.13 -4.07
N LYS A 181 -10.11 -20.01 -4.48
CA LYS A 181 -10.26 -21.47 -4.36
C LYS A 181 -9.45 -22.09 -3.21
N GLY A 182 -8.87 -21.30 -2.33
CA GLY A 182 -8.32 -21.78 -1.06
C GLY A 182 -7.07 -22.65 -1.15
N VAL A 183 -6.30 -22.59 -2.26
CA VAL A 183 -5.16 -23.49 -2.47
C VAL A 183 -3.82 -22.77 -2.50
N ASP A 184 -3.80 -21.48 -2.89
CA ASP A 184 -2.56 -20.72 -3.01
C ASP A 184 -2.60 -19.45 -2.15
N TYR A 185 -1.94 -19.50 -1.01
CA TYR A 185 -1.67 -18.36 -0.15
C TYR A 185 -0.28 -17.81 -0.46
N PHE A 186 -0.16 -16.49 -0.68
CA PHE A 186 1.14 -15.84 -0.87
C PHE A 186 1.15 -14.41 -0.36
N SER A 187 2.33 -13.90 -0.09
CA SER A 187 2.51 -12.48 0.22
C SER A 187 2.40 -11.66 -1.07
N ALA A 188 1.51 -10.68 -1.07
CA ALA A 188 1.31 -9.74 -2.19
C ALA A 188 1.46 -8.29 -1.72
N ASP A 189 1.16 -8.04 -0.45
CA ASP A 189 1.17 -6.73 0.18
C ASP A 189 2.44 -6.60 1.04
N TYR A 190 3.11 -5.46 0.92
CA TYR A 190 4.38 -5.21 1.60
C TYR A 190 4.46 -3.79 2.14
N CYS A 191 5.30 -3.63 3.16
CA CYS A 191 5.83 -2.35 3.62
C CYS A 191 7.36 -2.38 3.48
N LEU A 192 7.88 -1.63 2.52
CA LEU A 192 9.32 -1.55 2.24
C LEU A 192 9.81 -0.12 2.47
N ALA A 193 10.91 0.05 3.21
CA ALA A 193 11.45 1.34 3.56
C ALA A 193 12.86 1.57 2.99
N THR A 194 13.21 2.81 2.72
CA THR A 194 14.61 3.18 2.43
C THR A 194 15.45 3.11 3.71
N PRO A 195 16.78 2.92 3.61
CA PRO A 195 17.66 2.92 4.77
C PRO A 195 17.48 4.16 5.64
N LYS A 196 17.43 5.35 5.04
CA LYS A 196 17.24 6.61 5.75
C LYS A 196 15.90 6.70 6.49
N MET A 197 14.84 6.07 5.97
CA MET A 197 13.55 5.95 6.64
C MET A 197 13.68 5.06 7.88
N LYS A 198 14.31 3.90 7.78
CA LYS A 198 14.56 2.98 8.90
C LYS A 198 15.47 3.59 9.97
N ASP A 199 16.45 4.39 9.57
CA ASP A 199 17.35 5.10 10.50
C ASP A 199 16.65 6.24 11.24
N SER A 200 15.61 6.84 10.63
CA SER A 200 14.88 7.99 11.17
C SER A 200 13.68 7.62 12.04
N PHE A 201 13.10 6.45 11.83
CA PHE A 201 11.87 6.00 12.46
C PHE A 201 11.94 4.53 12.85
N LYS A 202 11.35 4.20 13.99
CA LYS A 202 11.04 2.83 14.33
C LYS A 202 9.75 2.43 13.60
N ILE A 203 9.83 1.45 12.73
CA ILE A 203 8.73 0.98 11.91
C ILE A 203 8.36 -0.43 12.34
N LYS A 204 7.09 -0.64 12.65
CA LYS A 204 6.52 -1.93 12.97
C LYS A 204 5.40 -2.24 11.97
N GLU A 205 5.53 -3.34 11.28
CA GLU A 205 4.50 -3.89 10.42
C GLU A 205 3.71 -4.96 11.17
N THR A 206 2.42 -4.97 11.01
CA THR A 206 1.55 -6.04 11.52
C THR A 206 0.72 -6.56 10.35
N ILE A 207 1.01 -7.78 9.95
CA ILE A 207 0.25 -8.55 8.96
C ILE A 207 -0.68 -9.48 9.73
N PHE A 208 -1.96 -9.51 9.37
CA PHE A 208 -2.88 -10.47 9.97
C PHE A 208 -2.57 -11.87 9.45
N ASP A 209 -2.27 -12.80 10.36
CA ASP A 209 -1.97 -14.16 10.01
C ASP A 209 -3.22 -14.87 9.48
N LEU A 210 -3.12 -15.42 8.28
CA LEU A 210 -4.19 -16.22 7.69
C LEU A 210 -4.29 -17.62 8.33
N ASP A 211 -3.25 -18.06 9.04
CA ASP A 211 -3.19 -19.42 9.58
C ASP A 211 -3.61 -19.54 11.06
N ASP A 212 -3.51 -18.47 11.87
CA ASP A 212 -3.63 -18.58 13.33
C ASP A 212 -5.03 -18.36 13.91
N SER A 213 -6.00 -17.87 13.15
CA SER A 213 -7.37 -17.80 13.63
C SER A 213 -8.39 -17.96 12.51
N ILE A 214 -9.18 -19.00 12.61
CA ILE A 214 -10.34 -19.27 11.74
C ILE A 214 -11.29 -18.07 11.72
N ASP A 215 -11.43 -17.35 12.83
CA ASP A 215 -12.33 -16.19 12.95
C ASP A 215 -11.84 -14.96 12.17
N ILE A 216 -10.54 -14.65 12.20
CA ILE A 216 -9.98 -13.52 11.43
C ILE A 216 -9.95 -13.86 9.95
N LYS A 217 -9.53 -15.07 9.59
CA LYS A 217 -9.52 -15.61 8.25
C LYS A 217 -10.89 -15.54 7.58
N ASP A 218 -11.92 -16.05 8.25
CA ASP A 218 -13.30 -16.00 7.77
C ASP A 218 -13.85 -14.58 7.70
N LYS A 219 -13.47 -13.70 8.62
CA LYS A 219 -13.97 -12.34 8.71
C LYS A 219 -13.46 -11.48 7.57
N TYR A 220 -12.13 -11.49 7.29
CA TYR A 220 -11.55 -10.64 6.26
C TYR A 220 -11.63 -11.24 4.86
N LEU A 221 -11.55 -12.55 4.70
CA LEU A 221 -11.73 -13.21 3.40
C LEU A 221 -13.17 -13.13 2.86
N ARG A 222 -14.17 -12.87 3.70
CA ARG A 222 -15.53 -12.54 3.24
C ARG A 222 -15.62 -11.14 2.64
N LEU A 223 -14.77 -10.23 3.10
CA LEU A 223 -14.76 -8.83 2.70
C LEU A 223 -13.80 -8.56 1.56
N SER A 224 -12.67 -9.27 1.54
CA SER A 224 -11.62 -9.18 0.53
C SER A 224 -10.87 -10.50 0.44
N ASP A 225 -10.18 -10.73 -0.67
CA ASP A 225 -9.17 -11.79 -0.85
C ASP A 225 -7.78 -11.39 -0.34
N HIS A 226 -7.63 -10.15 0.12
CA HIS A 226 -6.47 -9.64 0.84
C HIS A 226 -6.79 -9.38 2.31
N VAL A 227 -5.79 -9.50 3.17
CA VAL A 227 -5.88 -9.06 4.57
C VAL A 227 -5.27 -7.66 4.73
N PRO A 228 -5.76 -6.89 5.70
CA PRO A 228 -5.20 -5.57 5.99
C PRO A 228 -3.75 -5.65 6.48
N LEU A 229 -2.93 -4.70 6.04
CA LEU A 229 -1.59 -4.43 6.51
C LEU A 229 -1.61 -3.15 7.35
N LEU A 230 -1.18 -3.24 8.62
CA LEU A 230 -1.07 -2.08 9.52
C LEU A 230 0.40 -1.78 9.78
N VAL A 231 0.81 -0.53 9.54
CA VAL A 231 2.17 -0.05 9.77
C VAL A 231 2.14 1.03 10.84
N GLU A 232 2.92 0.85 11.90
CA GLU A 232 3.13 1.82 12.96
C GLU A 232 4.51 2.46 12.81
N ILE A 233 4.57 3.81 12.84
CA ILE A 233 5.79 4.61 12.66
C ILE A 233 5.96 5.50 13.89
N GLU A 234 7.05 5.27 14.65
CA GLU A 234 7.42 5.99 15.89
C GLU A 234 8.70 6.83 15.70
#